data_b711d6182f8b798e328549bc09262540
#
_entry.id   b711d6182f8b798e328549bc09262540
#
_cell.length_a   1.000
_cell.length_b   1.000
_cell.length_c   1.000
_cell.angle_alpha   90.00
_cell.angle_beta   90.00
_cell.angle_gamma   90.00
#
_symmetry.space_group_name_H-M   'P 1'
#
loop_
_entity.id
_entity.type
_entity.pdbx_description
1 polymer ?
#
loop_
_entity_poly.entity_id
_entity_poly.type
_entity_poly.pdbx_seq_one_letter_code
_entity_poly.pdbx_strand_id
1 'polypeptide(L)'
;MIEYKFDEDRLLDELKTYIDTTYSAHYSQSKFQATEFIFDMGHVQGLGFCLGNVLKYAQRYGRKEGYNRKDLMKVLHYTIMALYLHDTEKDELNNGS
;
A
#
# COMPACT_ATOMS: atom_id res chain seq x y z
N MET A 1 3.03 -18.61 -23.31
CA MET A 1 3.64 -17.93 -22.15
C MET A 1 3.69 -16.45 -22.40
N ILE A 2 3.37 -15.64 -21.39
CA ILE A 2 3.34 -14.19 -21.55
C ILE A 2 4.73 -13.61 -21.47
N GLU A 3 5.09 -12.75 -22.39
CA GLU A 3 6.34 -12.01 -22.34
C GLU A 3 6.05 -10.60 -21.86
N TYR A 4 6.43 -10.32 -20.61
CA TYR A 4 6.17 -9.03 -19.99
C TYR A 4 7.15 -7.98 -20.51
N LYS A 5 6.63 -6.88 -21.01
CA LYS A 5 7.46 -5.83 -21.61
C LYS A 5 8.16 -4.94 -20.58
N PHE A 6 7.62 -4.86 -19.39
CA PHE A 6 8.14 -3.95 -18.35
C PHE A 6 8.58 -4.68 -17.10
N ASP A 7 8.93 -5.95 -17.23
CA ASP A 7 9.38 -6.79 -16.11
C ASP A 7 8.33 -6.91 -15.01
N GLU A 8 7.05 -6.86 -15.35
CA GLU A 8 6.00 -6.86 -14.34
C GLU A 8 6.05 -8.10 -13.44
N ASP A 9 6.37 -9.25 -14.01
CA ASP A 9 6.47 -10.49 -13.23
C ASP A 9 7.58 -10.42 -12.19
N ARG A 10 8.76 -9.97 -12.61
CA ARG A 10 9.90 -9.81 -11.69
C ARG A 10 9.63 -8.75 -10.63
N LEU A 11 9.02 -7.63 -11.06
CA LEU A 11 8.75 -6.51 -10.15
C LEU A 11 7.64 -6.86 -9.16
N LEU A 12 6.66 -7.68 -9.55
CA LEU A 12 5.66 -8.17 -8.61
C LEU A 12 6.28 -9.08 -7.56
N ASP A 13 7.19 -9.95 -7.96
CA ASP A 13 7.91 -10.80 -7.00
C ASP A 13 8.74 -9.95 -6.04
N GLU A 14 9.39 -8.94 -6.56
CA GLU A 14 10.17 -8.01 -5.74
C GLU A 14 9.29 -7.25 -4.76
N LEU A 15 8.12 -6.82 -5.19
CA LEU A 15 7.16 -6.15 -4.32
C LEU A 15 6.73 -7.07 -3.19
N LYS A 16 6.46 -8.34 -3.49
CA LYS A 16 6.10 -9.31 -2.47
C LYS A 16 7.23 -9.46 -1.45
N THR A 17 8.46 -9.56 -1.93
CA THR A 17 9.63 -9.67 -1.03
C THR A 17 9.76 -8.44 -0.16
N TYR A 18 9.56 -7.25 -0.74
CA TYR A 18 9.57 -6.02 0.03
C TYR A 18 8.51 -6.03 1.13
N ILE A 19 7.28 -6.42 0.79
CA ILE A 19 6.19 -6.48 1.76
C ILE A 19 6.54 -7.47 2.88
N ASP A 20 7.11 -8.63 2.54
CA ASP A 20 7.53 -9.61 3.53
C ASP A 20 8.51 -8.98 4.53
N THR A 21 9.43 -8.13 4.07
CA THR A 21 10.37 -7.47 4.99
C THR A 21 9.67 -6.52 5.95
N THR A 22 8.55 -5.93 5.56
CA THR A 22 7.82 -5.04 6.47
C THR A 22 7.18 -5.81 7.61
N TYR A 23 6.80 -7.06 7.38
CA TYR A 23 6.24 -7.91 8.44
C TYR A 23 7.29 -8.45 9.39
N SER A 24 8.51 -8.62 8.91
CA SER A 24 9.59 -9.17 9.72
C SER A 24 10.38 -8.11 10.48
N ALA A 25 10.14 -6.82 10.20
CA ALA A 25 10.86 -5.74 10.84
C ALA A 25 10.51 -5.69 12.34
N HIS A 26 11.50 -5.37 13.15
CA HIS A 26 11.38 -5.34 14.61
C HIS A 26 10.20 -4.50 15.10
N TYR A 27 9.96 -3.37 14.47
CA TYR A 27 8.92 -2.42 14.89
C TYR A 27 7.62 -2.57 14.11
N SER A 28 7.53 -3.56 13.23
CA SER A 28 6.38 -3.70 12.31
C SER A 28 5.07 -3.95 13.05
N GLN A 29 5.13 -4.68 14.16
CA GLN A 29 3.94 -5.03 14.92
C GLN A 29 3.18 -3.79 15.39
N SER A 30 3.88 -2.80 15.93
CA SER A 30 3.26 -1.55 16.36
C SER A 30 2.70 -0.76 15.19
N LYS A 31 3.42 -0.74 14.07
CA LYS A 31 2.98 -0.04 12.87
C LYS A 31 1.70 -0.63 12.32
N PHE A 32 1.62 -1.96 12.20
CA PHE A 32 0.44 -2.62 11.70
C PHE A 32 -0.73 -2.51 12.67
N GLN A 33 -0.44 -2.55 13.96
CA GLN A 33 -1.48 -2.34 14.97
C GLN A 33 -2.11 -0.96 14.82
N ALA A 34 -1.29 0.07 14.64
CA ALA A 34 -1.81 1.43 14.43
C ALA A 34 -2.64 1.51 13.14
N THR A 35 -2.18 0.85 12.08
CA THR A 35 -2.90 0.80 10.82
C THR A 35 -4.26 0.12 10.99
N GLU A 36 -4.30 -0.97 11.75
CA GLU A 36 -5.55 -1.67 12.03
C GLU A 36 -6.53 -0.79 12.80
N PHE A 37 -6.05 -0.02 13.77
CA PHE A 37 -6.90 0.95 14.47
C PHE A 37 -7.50 1.98 13.52
N ILE A 38 -6.70 2.45 12.57
CA ILE A 38 -7.19 3.41 11.57
C ILE A 38 -8.27 2.76 10.70
N PHE A 39 -8.04 1.52 10.28
CA PHE A 39 -9.01 0.80 9.46
C PHE A 39 -10.32 0.55 10.23
N ASP A 40 -10.19 0.28 11.54
CA ASP A 40 -11.36 0.07 12.40
C ASP A 40 -12.19 1.34 12.62
N MET A 41 -11.63 2.51 12.35
CA MET A 41 -12.38 3.77 12.43
C MET A 41 -13.42 3.90 11.35
N GLY A 42 -13.29 3.13 10.27
CA GLY A 42 -14.25 3.12 9.20
C GLY A 42 -13.59 3.18 7.84
N HIS A 43 -14.40 2.92 6.83
CA HIS A 43 -13.93 2.81 5.45
C HIS A 43 -13.30 4.10 4.93
N VAL A 44 -13.95 5.24 5.20
CA VAL A 44 -13.46 6.54 4.72
C VAL A 44 -12.09 6.85 5.33
N GLN A 45 -11.95 6.62 6.63
CA GLN A 45 -10.70 6.88 7.32
C GLN A 45 -9.59 5.96 6.81
N GLY A 46 -9.90 4.69 6.60
CA GLY A 46 -8.93 3.71 6.10
C GLY A 46 -8.46 4.05 4.69
N LEU A 47 -9.38 4.34 3.79
CA LEU A 47 -9.01 4.72 2.42
C LEU A 47 -8.24 6.04 2.40
N GLY A 48 -8.67 7.03 3.20
CA GLY A 48 -7.96 8.30 3.30
C GLY A 48 -6.53 8.11 3.74
N PHE A 49 -6.31 7.26 4.74
CA PHE A 49 -4.96 6.94 5.19
C PHE A 49 -4.12 6.31 4.07
N CYS A 50 -4.66 5.30 3.38
CA CYS A 50 -3.93 4.61 2.32
C CYS A 50 -3.63 5.55 1.15
N LEU A 51 -4.63 6.27 0.66
CA LEU A 51 -4.46 7.15 -0.49
C LEU A 51 -3.59 8.36 -0.15
N GLY A 52 -3.68 8.85 1.08
CA GLY A 52 -2.80 9.92 1.55
C GLY A 52 -1.34 9.49 1.52
N ASN A 53 -1.07 8.25 1.92
CA ASN A 53 0.30 7.73 1.86
C ASN A 53 0.75 7.50 0.42
N VAL A 54 -0.15 7.04 -0.47
CA VAL A 54 0.18 6.93 -1.89
C VAL A 54 0.64 8.28 -2.44
N LEU A 55 -0.13 9.33 -2.17
CA LEU A 55 0.22 10.69 -2.63
C LEU A 55 1.52 11.18 -2.00
N LYS A 56 1.70 10.93 -0.70
CA LYS A 56 2.90 11.35 0.02
C LYS A 56 4.16 10.76 -0.62
N TYR A 57 4.17 9.46 -0.88
CA TYR A 57 5.36 8.80 -1.41
C TYR A 57 5.54 9.04 -2.90
N ALA A 58 4.46 9.18 -3.66
CA ALA A 58 4.55 9.53 -5.07
C ALA A 58 5.17 10.93 -5.24
N GLN A 59 4.74 11.88 -4.42
CA GLN A 59 5.28 13.24 -4.45
C GLN A 59 6.73 13.29 -3.97
N ARG A 60 7.07 12.46 -2.99
CA ARG A 60 8.43 12.42 -2.43
C ARG A 60 9.45 11.91 -3.43
N TYR A 61 9.06 11.03 -4.34
CA TYR A 61 9.95 10.44 -5.32
C TYR A 61 10.57 11.54 -6.19
N GLY A 62 11.91 11.59 -6.21
CA GLY A 62 12.65 12.60 -6.94
C GLY A 62 12.87 13.91 -6.18
N ARG A 63 12.28 14.08 -5.01
CA ARG A 63 12.40 15.32 -4.22
C ARG A 63 13.20 15.14 -2.95
N LYS A 64 12.83 14.15 -2.15
CA LYS A 64 13.54 13.89 -0.90
C LYS A 64 14.36 12.62 -1.08
N GLU A 65 15.65 12.71 -0.83
CA GLU A 65 16.60 11.62 -1.02
C GLU A 65 16.68 11.15 -2.48
N GLY A 66 16.34 12.05 -3.42
CA GLY A 66 16.44 11.77 -4.84
C GLY A 66 15.39 10.78 -5.34
N TYR A 67 15.74 10.02 -6.37
CA TYR A 67 14.84 9.02 -6.97
C TYR A 67 14.94 7.72 -6.19
N ASN A 68 14.40 7.72 -4.99
CA ASN A 68 14.48 6.58 -4.08
C ASN A 68 13.45 5.53 -4.47
N ARG A 69 13.94 4.37 -4.88
CA ARG A 69 13.13 3.26 -5.32
C ARG A 69 12.13 2.79 -4.25
N LYS A 70 12.48 2.95 -2.98
CA LYS A 70 11.59 2.58 -1.87
C LYS A 70 10.30 3.40 -1.86
N ASP A 71 10.36 4.66 -2.31
CA ASP A 71 9.15 5.48 -2.38
C ASP A 71 8.12 4.84 -3.30
N LEU A 72 8.55 4.31 -4.44
CA LEU A 72 7.65 3.63 -5.37
C LEU A 72 7.11 2.32 -4.78
N MET A 73 7.93 1.59 -4.05
CA MET A 73 7.48 0.37 -3.37
C MET A 73 6.41 0.68 -2.32
N LYS A 74 6.57 1.79 -1.59
CA LYS A 74 5.58 2.21 -0.61
C LYS A 74 4.27 2.63 -1.28
N VAL A 75 4.34 3.31 -2.42
CA VAL A 75 3.15 3.64 -3.20
C VAL A 75 2.39 2.36 -3.54
N LEU A 76 3.08 1.35 -4.02
CA LEU A 76 2.45 0.08 -4.38
C LEU A 76 1.86 -0.63 -3.17
N HIS A 77 2.57 -0.65 -2.06
CA HIS A 77 2.10 -1.33 -0.84
C HIS A 77 0.82 -0.67 -0.30
N TYR A 78 0.80 0.66 -0.21
CA TYR A 78 -0.39 1.37 0.26
C TYR A 78 -1.56 1.22 -0.71
N THR A 79 -1.28 1.10 -2.01
CA THR A 79 -2.33 0.84 -2.99
C THR A 79 -2.93 -0.56 -2.80
N ILE A 80 -2.10 -1.54 -2.48
CA ILE A 80 -2.60 -2.90 -2.16
C ILE A 80 -3.52 -2.84 -0.93
N MET A 81 -3.15 -2.08 0.10
CA MET A 81 -3.98 -1.94 1.28
C MET A 81 -5.30 -1.26 0.96
N ALA A 82 -5.28 -0.28 0.04
CA ALA A 82 -6.51 0.35 -0.42
C ALA A 82 -7.41 -0.65 -1.16
N LEU A 83 -6.81 -1.53 -1.97
CA LEU A 83 -7.56 -2.59 -2.64
C LEU A 83 -8.20 -3.55 -1.65
N TYR A 84 -7.46 -3.90 -0.60
CA TYR A 84 -7.99 -4.75 0.46
C TYR A 84 -9.23 -4.13 1.10
N LEU A 85 -9.15 -2.84 1.43
CA LEU A 85 -10.29 -2.14 2.01
C LEU A 85 -11.47 -2.06 1.04
N HIS A 86 -11.18 -1.78 -0.23
CA HIS A 86 -12.22 -1.77 -1.25
C HIS A 86 -12.95 -3.10 -1.31
N ASP A 87 -12.20 -4.20 -1.32
CA ASP A 87 -12.80 -5.53 -1.45
C ASP A 87 -13.58 -5.96 -0.22
N THR A 88 -13.09 -5.59 0.97
CA THR A 88 -13.75 -6.03 2.21
C THR A 88 -15.00 -5.21 2.54
N GLU A 89 -15.08 -3.98 2.07
CA GLU A 89 -16.19 -3.10 2.38
C GLU A 89 -17.00 -2.66 1.15
N LYS A 90 -16.74 -3.29 0.00
CA LYS A 90 -17.40 -2.91 -1.25
C LYS A 90 -18.92 -3.07 -1.16
N ASP A 91 -19.39 -4.08 -0.44
CA ASP A 91 -20.83 -4.31 -0.30
C ASP A 91 -21.47 -3.19 0.52
N GLU A 92 -20.79 -2.73 1.55
CA GLU A 92 -21.24 -1.61 2.35
C GLU A 92 -21.29 -0.32 1.53
N LEU A 93 -20.23 -0.07 0.74
CA LEU A 93 -20.17 1.08 -0.14
C LEU A 93 -21.28 1.07 -1.18
N ASN A 94 -21.55 -0.08 -1.77
CA ASN A 94 -22.55 -0.23 -2.81
C ASN A 94 -23.97 -0.20 -2.27
N ASN A 95 -24.19 -0.75 -1.09
CA ASN A 95 -25.49 -0.84 -0.48
C ASN A 95 -25.86 0.38 0.35
N GLY A 96 -24.87 1.14 0.78
CA GLY A 96 -25.08 2.34 1.57
C GLY A 96 -25.44 3.56 0.76
N SER A 97 -25.44 3.44 -0.55
CA SER A 97 -25.74 4.57 -1.44
C SER A 97 -27.19 4.66 -1.81
#